data_2e8749b023a5719245389ea481df9b4e
#
_entry.id   2e8749b023a5719245389ea481df9b4e
#
_cell.length_a   1.000
_cell.length_b   1.000
_cell.length_c   1.000
_cell.angle_alpha   90.00
_cell.angle_beta   90.00
_cell.angle_gamma   90.00
#
_symmetry.space_group_name_H-M   'P 1'
#
loop_
_entity.id
_entity.type
_entity.pdbx_description
1 polymer ?
#
loop_
_entity_poly.entity_id
_entity_poly.type
_entity_poly.pdbx_seq_one_letter_code
_entity_poly.pdbx_strand_id
1 'polypeptide(L)'
;MLRWILLLALLLRLSTAVAVQSYLDNVAQREFLIPGDANGYWELGQKLAHGEAFEIYQPPRRIMRMPGFPLLLAASIKIGGESLFFARCVLAVCGTLACGSVYWLGRVLLNERVGIIAALLAAVSPIFIGFSVEILSETPFAVSLTL
;
A
#
# COMPACT_ATOMS: atom_id res chain seq x y z
N MET A 1 -19.03 -8.25 -13.59
CA MET A 1 -18.74 -6.80 -13.47
C MET A 1 -17.59 -6.53 -12.51
N LEU A 2 -17.61 -7.01 -11.29
CA LEU A 2 -16.57 -6.76 -10.28
C LEU A 2 -15.13 -7.04 -10.78
N ARG A 3 -14.88 -8.18 -11.44
CA ARG A 3 -13.56 -8.53 -11.96
C ARG A 3 -12.95 -7.45 -12.87
N TRP A 4 -13.75 -6.80 -13.67
CA TRP A 4 -13.28 -5.72 -14.56
C TRP A 4 -12.94 -4.44 -13.80
N ILE A 5 -13.70 -4.13 -12.73
CA ILE A 5 -13.41 -3.03 -11.83
C ILE A 5 -12.09 -3.28 -11.08
N LEU A 6 -11.86 -4.49 -10.59
CA LEU A 6 -10.62 -4.86 -9.91
C LEU A 6 -9.41 -4.85 -10.88
N LEU A 7 -9.59 -5.30 -12.12
CA LEU A 7 -8.55 -5.18 -13.15
C LEU A 7 -8.22 -3.72 -13.46
N LEU A 8 -9.23 -2.87 -13.64
CA LEU A 8 -9.04 -1.44 -13.81
C LEU A 8 -8.31 -0.82 -12.60
N ALA A 9 -8.76 -1.16 -11.39
CA ALA A 9 -8.15 -0.69 -10.15
C ALA A 9 -6.66 -1.07 -10.07
N LEU A 10 -6.33 -2.30 -10.42
CA LEU A 10 -4.94 -2.78 -10.42
C LEU A 10 -4.10 -2.07 -11.48
N LEU A 11 -4.60 -1.96 -12.71
CA LEU A 11 -3.89 -1.28 -13.80
C LEU A 11 -3.62 0.20 -13.48
N LEU A 12 -4.60 0.92 -12.95
CA LEU A 12 -4.42 2.32 -12.54
C LEU A 12 -3.36 2.46 -11.46
N ARG A 13 -3.34 1.58 -10.46
CA ARG A 13 -2.37 1.63 -9.37
C ARG A 13 -0.97 1.22 -9.82
N LEU A 14 -0.85 0.19 -10.64
CA LEU A 14 0.46 -0.21 -11.18
C LEU A 14 1.04 0.87 -12.12
N SER A 15 0.22 1.48 -12.99
CA SER A 15 0.68 2.58 -13.84
C SER A 15 1.11 3.79 -13.00
N THR A 16 0.40 4.09 -11.91
CA THR A 16 0.79 5.15 -10.97
C THR A 16 2.08 4.78 -10.22
N ALA A 17 2.27 3.52 -9.82
CA ALA A 17 3.51 3.07 -9.18
C ALA A 17 4.71 3.25 -10.11
N VAL A 18 4.57 2.91 -11.40
CA VAL A 18 5.61 3.15 -12.42
C VAL A 18 5.88 4.65 -12.60
N ALA A 19 4.83 5.47 -12.72
CA ALA A 19 4.96 6.91 -12.89
C ALA A 19 5.64 7.57 -11.68
N VAL A 20 5.25 7.19 -10.46
CA VAL A 20 5.85 7.68 -9.21
C VAL A 20 7.31 7.26 -9.12
N GLN A 21 7.63 6.00 -9.41
CA GLN A 21 9.03 5.54 -9.40
C GLN A 21 9.87 6.33 -10.40
N SER A 22 9.42 6.45 -11.65
CA SER A 22 10.10 7.23 -12.69
C SER A 22 10.30 8.69 -12.28
N TYR A 23 9.30 9.31 -11.67
CA TYR A 23 9.41 10.69 -11.18
C TYR A 23 10.44 10.81 -10.06
N LEU A 24 10.43 9.90 -9.11
CA LEU A 24 11.38 9.90 -7.99
C LEU A 24 12.82 9.69 -8.45
N ASP A 25 13.04 8.78 -9.39
CA ASP A 25 14.38 8.45 -9.87
C ASP A 25 14.95 9.54 -10.79
N ASN A 26 14.14 10.11 -11.69
CA ASN A 26 14.64 10.99 -12.74
C ASN A 26 14.48 12.48 -12.44
N VAL A 27 13.48 12.88 -11.64
CA VAL A 27 13.14 14.29 -11.40
C VAL A 27 13.41 14.70 -9.96
N ALA A 28 12.82 13.99 -9.01
CA ALA A 28 12.91 14.36 -7.61
C ALA A 28 14.21 13.91 -6.93
N GLN A 29 14.89 12.90 -7.49
CA GLN A 29 16.14 12.31 -6.98
C GLN A 29 16.05 11.97 -5.48
N ARG A 30 14.97 11.31 -5.09
CA ARG A 30 14.69 10.91 -3.71
C ARG A 30 13.91 9.59 -3.69
N GLU A 31 13.99 8.87 -2.58
CA GLU A 31 13.38 7.54 -2.44
C GLU A 31 11.86 7.58 -2.21
N PHE A 32 11.37 8.58 -1.48
CA PHE A 32 9.97 8.67 -1.06
C PHE A 32 9.32 9.98 -1.49
N LEU A 33 8.02 9.92 -1.82
CA LEU A 33 7.21 11.12 -2.08
C LEU A 33 7.06 11.94 -0.80
N ILE A 34 6.73 11.29 0.31
CA ILE A 34 6.58 11.89 1.63
C ILE A 34 7.67 11.29 2.54
N PRO A 35 8.78 12.00 2.75
CA PRO A 35 9.81 11.56 3.68
C PRO A 35 9.30 11.61 5.14
N GLY A 36 9.98 10.90 6.02
CA GLY A 36 9.63 10.81 7.44
C GLY A 36 8.99 9.47 7.78
N ASP A 37 7.68 9.36 7.70
CA ASP A 37 6.99 8.12 8.06
C ASP A 37 7.35 6.96 7.12
N ALA A 38 7.43 7.21 5.82
CA ALA A 38 7.84 6.21 4.84
C ALA A 38 9.24 5.65 5.12
N ASN A 39 10.21 6.52 5.43
CA ASN A 39 11.57 6.10 5.80
C ASN A 39 11.56 5.16 7.01
N GLY A 40 10.81 5.55 8.06
CA GLY A 40 10.76 4.75 9.28
C GLY A 40 10.07 3.40 9.10
N TYR A 41 9.04 3.31 8.26
CA TYR A 41 8.43 2.03 7.92
C TYR A 41 9.34 1.15 7.08
N TRP A 42 10.04 1.75 6.12
CA TRP A 42 10.98 1.03 5.26
C TRP A 42 12.16 0.47 6.05
N GLU A 43 12.78 1.29 6.91
CA GLU A 43 13.87 0.86 7.80
C GLU A 43 13.45 -0.31 8.70
N LEU A 44 12.26 -0.23 9.31
CA LEU A 44 11.74 -1.33 10.12
C LEU A 44 11.45 -2.59 9.27
N GLY A 45 10.99 -2.42 8.04
CA GLY A 45 10.81 -3.52 7.10
C GLY A 45 12.12 -4.22 6.76
N GLN A 46 13.18 -3.45 6.49
CA GLN A 46 14.53 -3.98 6.24
C GLN A 46 15.07 -4.73 7.45
N LYS A 47 15.03 -4.14 8.64
CA LYS A 47 15.46 -4.79 9.90
C LYS A 47 14.75 -6.12 10.12
N LEU A 48 13.43 -6.15 9.98
CA LEU A 48 12.66 -7.39 10.10
C LEU A 48 13.02 -8.43 9.02
N ALA A 49 13.27 -7.99 7.79
CA ALA A 49 13.67 -8.88 6.70
C ALA A 49 15.02 -9.55 6.99
N HIS A 50 15.94 -8.83 7.65
CA HIS A 50 17.25 -9.34 8.04
C HIS A 50 17.29 -10.03 9.42
N GLY A 51 16.15 -10.06 10.13
CA GLY A 51 16.08 -10.68 11.48
C GLY A 51 16.65 -9.82 12.60
N GLU A 52 16.78 -8.51 12.36
CA GLU A 52 17.27 -7.56 13.34
C GLU A 52 16.16 -7.14 14.34
N ALA A 53 16.54 -6.44 15.40
CA ALA A 53 15.60 -5.97 16.41
C ALA A 53 14.61 -4.93 15.83
N PHE A 54 13.33 -5.04 16.24
CA PHE A 54 12.27 -4.11 15.88
C PHE A 54 12.42 -2.80 16.67
N GLU A 55 13.36 -1.98 16.27
CA GLU A 55 13.65 -0.70 16.91
C GLU A 55 14.12 0.34 15.91
N ILE A 56 13.76 1.61 16.17
CA ILE A 56 14.08 2.74 15.31
C ILE A 56 14.54 3.92 16.16
N TYR A 57 15.39 4.77 15.58
CA TYR A 57 16.01 5.96 16.22
C TYR A 57 17.06 5.64 17.30
N GLN A 58 17.74 6.72 17.74
CA GLN A 58 18.64 6.71 18.90
C GLN A 58 18.20 7.83 19.87
N PRO A 59 17.80 7.52 21.10
CA PRO A 59 17.78 6.18 21.71
C PRO A 59 16.70 5.25 21.10
N PRO A 60 16.89 3.91 21.13
CA PRO A 60 16.03 2.97 20.43
C PRO A 60 14.58 3.02 20.91
N ARG A 61 13.64 3.11 19.97
CA ARG A 61 12.19 3.13 20.25
C ARG A 61 11.54 1.88 19.64
N ARG A 62 10.97 1.03 20.50
CA ARG A 62 10.38 -0.27 20.12
C ARG A 62 8.88 -0.25 19.90
N ILE A 63 8.17 0.76 20.39
CA ILE A 63 6.69 0.81 20.44
C ILE A 63 6.13 1.97 19.60
N MET A 64 6.95 2.58 18.75
CA MET A 64 6.53 3.77 18.02
C MET A 64 5.61 3.47 16.81
N ARG A 65 5.69 2.26 16.27
CA ARG A 65 4.92 1.84 15.09
C ARG A 65 4.37 0.43 15.25
N MET A 66 3.15 0.22 14.75
CA MET A 66 2.54 -1.10 14.73
C MET A 66 3.31 -2.03 13.77
N PRO A 67 3.55 -3.31 14.13
CA PRO A 67 4.41 -4.20 13.36
C PRO A 67 3.77 -4.72 12.06
N GLY A 68 2.46 -4.63 11.90
CA GLY A 68 1.75 -5.22 10.75
C GLY A 68 2.23 -4.72 9.40
N PHE A 69 2.39 -3.40 9.24
CA PHE A 69 2.86 -2.83 7.98
C PHE A 69 4.36 -3.09 7.74
N PRO A 70 5.28 -2.91 8.70
CA PRO A 70 6.66 -3.34 8.54
C PRO A 70 6.83 -4.84 8.21
N LEU A 71 5.98 -5.72 8.73
CA LEU A 71 5.98 -7.14 8.35
C LEU A 71 5.60 -7.37 6.89
N LEU A 72 4.60 -6.62 6.38
CA LEU A 72 4.25 -6.66 4.95
C LEU A 72 5.43 -6.20 4.09
N LEU A 73 6.12 -5.12 4.48
CA LEU A 73 7.31 -4.64 3.79
C LEU A 73 8.46 -5.64 3.88
N ALA A 74 8.69 -6.26 5.03
CA ALA A 74 9.69 -7.31 5.19
C ALA A 74 9.41 -8.52 4.29
N ALA A 75 8.15 -8.92 4.16
CA ALA A 75 7.75 -9.97 3.22
C ALA A 75 8.02 -9.55 1.77
N SER A 76 7.71 -8.31 1.39
CA SER A 76 8.02 -7.78 0.06
C SER A 76 9.52 -7.78 -0.24
N ILE A 77 10.36 -7.38 0.74
CA ILE A 77 11.82 -7.38 0.63
C ILE A 77 12.35 -8.80 0.47
N LYS A 78 11.83 -9.77 1.21
CA LYS A 78 12.26 -11.17 1.08
C LYS A 78 11.93 -11.79 -0.29
N ILE A 79 10.87 -11.33 -0.96
CA ILE A 79 10.44 -11.85 -2.26
C ILE A 79 11.10 -11.10 -3.40
N GLY A 80 11.09 -9.77 -3.36
CA GLY A 80 11.52 -8.89 -4.45
C GLY A 80 12.85 -8.17 -4.23
N GLY A 81 13.55 -8.47 -3.12
CA GLY A 81 14.74 -7.72 -2.71
C GLY A 81 14.38 -6.34 -2.14
N GLU A 82 15.40 -5.53 -1.85
CA GLU A 82 15.24 -4.16 -1.33
C GLU A 82 14.79 -3.17 -2.41
N SER A 83 13.71 -3.51 -3.12
CA SER A 83 13.16 -2.71 -4.19
C SER A 83 11.92 -1.95 -3.73
N LEU A 84 12.02 -0.62 -3.65
CA LEU A 84 10.88 0.26 -3.36
C LEU A 84 9.80 0.14 -4.44
N PHE A 85 10.18 -0.07 -5.69
CA PHE A 85 9.23 -0.31 -6.77
C PHE A 85 8.41 -1.58 -6.53
N PHE A 86 9.07 -2.68 -6.13
CA PHE A 86 8.37 -3.92 -5.82
C PHE A 86 7.43 -3.75 -4.62
N ALA A 87 7.86 -3.05 -3.58
CA ALA A 87 6.99 -2.72 -2.44
C ALA A 87 5.75 -1.90 -2.87
N ARG A 88 5.92 -0.92 -3.77
CA ARG A 88 4.79 -0.16 -4.36
C ARG A 88 3.84 -1.07 -5.15
N CYS A 89 4.36 -2.06 -5.88
CA CYS A 89 3.51 -3.04 -6.57
C CYS A 89 2.70 -3.89 -5.59
N VAL A 90 3.30 -4.32 -4.47
CA VAL A 90 2.59 -5.06 -3.40
C VAL A 90 1.48 -4.18 -2.81
N LEU A 91 1.75 -2.90 -2.55
CA LEU A 91 0.74 -1.96 -2.05
C LEU A 91 -0.37 -1.69 -3.08
N ALA A 92 -0.06 -1.65 -4.37
CA ALA A 92 -1.06 -1.56 -5.44
C ALA A 92 -2.03 -2.76 -5.43
N VAL A 93 -1.52 -3.97 -5.15
CA VAL A 93 -2.35 -5.15 -4.93
C VAL A 93 -3.22 -4.98 -3.68
N CYS A 94 -2.66 -4.54 -2.56
CA CYS A 94 -3.42 -4.24 -1.35
C CYS A 94 -4.54 -3.21 -1.60
N GLY A 95 -4.25 -2.13 -2.33
CA GLY A 95 -5.25 -1.14 -2.73
C GLY A 95 -6.36 -1.69 -3.63
N THR A 96 -6.03 -2.67 -4.46
CA THR A 96 -7.02 -3.38 -5.27
C THR A 96 -7.90 -4.28 -4.40
N LEU A 97 -7.33 -4.97 -3.42
CA LEU A 97 -8.08 -5.74 -2.42
C LEU A 97 -9.00 -4.83 -1.59
N ALA A 98 -8.56 -3.61 -1.25
CA ALA A 98 -9.41 -2.62 -0.59
C ALA A 98 -10.65 -2.27 -1.42
N CYS A 99 -10.55 -2.15 -2.76
CA CYS A 99 -11.72 -1.97 -3.61
C CYS A 99 -12.67 -3.19 -3.55
N GLY A 100 -12.11 -4.40 -3.46
CA GLY A 100 -12.89 -5.63 -3.29
C GLY A 100 -13.62 -5.70 -1.95
N SER A 101 -12.97 -5.29 -0.86
CA SER A 101 -13.60 -5.25 0.47
C SER A 101 -14.69 -4.19 0.56
N VAL A 102 -14.51 -3.01 -0.07
CA VAL A 102 -15.55 -1.98 -0.20
C VAL A 102 -16.76 -2.49 -0.98
N TYR A 103 -16.53 -3.24 -2.08
CA TYR A 103 -17.62 -3.92 -2.79
C TYR A 103 -18.39 -4.85 -1.87
N TRP A 104 -17.66 -5.72 -1.16
CA TRP A 104 -18.28 -6.72 -0.29
C TRP A 104 -19.08 -6.06 0.83
N LEU A 105 -18.53 -5.05 1.47
CA LEU A 105 -19.20 -4.27 2.52
C LEU A 105 -20.48 -3.60 1.98
N GLY A 106 -20.41 -2.92 0.85
CA GLY A 106 -21.57 -2.27 0.23
C GLY A 106 -22.65 -3.27 -0.19
N ARG A 107 -22.26 -4.46 -0.65
CA ARG A 107 -23.18 -5.54 -0.97
C ARG A 107 -23.89 -6.11 0.26
N VAL A 108 -23.17 -6.31 1.35
CA VAL A 108 -23.71 -6.90 2.59
C VAL A 108 -24.61 -5.90 3.31
N LEU A 109 -24.20 -4.65 3.41
CA LEU A 109 -24.97 -3.64 4.16
C LEU A 109 -26.19 -3.11 3.39
N LEU A 110 -26.13 -3.05 2.07
CA LEU A 110 -27.17 -2.45 1.25
C LEU A 110 -27.63 -3.39 0.12
N ASN A 111 -26.90 -3.42 -1.00
CA ASN A 111 -27.19 -4.32 -2.12
C ASN A 111 -26.02 -4.39 -3.11
N GLU A 112 -26.09 -5.31 -4.06
CA GLU A 112 -25.04 -5.53 -5.06
C GLU A 112 -24.74 -4.29 -5.92
N ARG A 113 -25.76 -3.51 -6.28
CA ARG A 113 -25.57 -2.30 -7.10
C ARG A 113 -24.75 -1.25 -6.37
N VAL A 114 -25.05 -1.03 -5.09
CA VAL A 114 -24.28 -0.10 -4.24
C VAL A 114 -22.85 -0.59 -4.07
N GLY A 115 -22.63 -1.88 -3.83
CA GLY A 115 -21.29 -2.46 -3.75
C GLY A 115 -20.47 -2.22 -5.04
N ILE A 116 -21.07 -2.40 -6.21
CA ILE A 116 -20.43 -2.15 -7.51
C ILE A 116 -20.05 -0.67 -7.67
N ILE A 117 -20.98 0.24 -7.37
CA ILE A 117 -20.74 1.70 -7.47
C ILE A 117 -19.63 2.12 -6.50
N ALA A 118 -19.68 1.66 -5.25
CA ALA A 118 -18.68 1.97 -4.24
C ALA A 118 -17.28 1.47 -4.64
N ALA A 119 -17.18 0.24 -5.15
CA ALA A 119 -15.93 -0.30 -5.66
C ALA A 119 -15.40 0.48 -6.87
N LEU A 120 -16.27 0.90 -7.79
CA LEU A 120 -15.87 1.71 -8.95
C LEU A 120 -15.35 3.08 -8.50
N LEU A 121 -16.04 3.76 -7.59
CA LEU A 121 -15.59 5.03 -7.03
C LEU A 121 -14.24 4.89 -6.31
N ALA A 122 -14.06 3.83 -5.52
CA ALA A 122 -12.79 3.54 -4.86
C ALA A 122 -11.68 3.20 -5.87
N ALA A 123 -12.01 2.52 -6.97
CA ALA A 123 -11.04 2.15 -8.00
C ALA A 123 -10.46 3.34 -8.75
N VAL A 124 -11.29 4.36 -9.05
CA VAL A 124 -10.90 5.55 -9.83
C VAL A 124 -10.56 6.76 -8.98
N SER A 125 -10.72 6.70 -7.67
CA SER A 125 -10.42 7.81 -6.76
C SER A 125 -8.91 8.13 -6.75
N PRO A 126 -8.50 9.36 -7.12
CA PRO A 126 -7.08 9.73 -7.13
C PRO A 126 -6.42 9.62 -5.74
N ILE A 127 -7.18 9.93 -4.69
CA ILE A 127 -6.70 9.85 -3.30
C ILE A 127 -6.38 8.39 -2.94
N PHE A 128 -7.28 7.45 -3.20
CA PHE A 128 -7.04 6.04 -2.92
C PHE A 128 -5.97 5.42 -3.82
N ILE A 129 -5.82 5.89 -5.06
CA ILE A 129 -4.74 5.49 -5.94
C ILE A 129 -3.41 5.98 -5.37
N GLY A 130 -3.30 7.26 -4.97
CA GLY A 130 -2.10 7.84 -4.38
C GLY A 130 -1.64 7.07 -3.14
N PHE A 131 -2.52 6.90 -2.15
CA PHE A 131 -2.18 6.12 -0.94
C PHE A 131 -1.80 4.67 -1.21
N SER A 132 -2.27 4.08 -2.33
CA SER A 132 -1.93 2.70 -2.70
C SER A 132 -0.52 2.54 -3.27
N VAL A 133 0.20 3.61 -3.55
CA VAL A 133 1.57 3.55 -4.10
C VAL A 133 2.61 4.23 -3.18
N GLU A 134 2.16 4.86 -2.12
CA GLU A 134 3.02 5.39 -1.06
C GLU A 134 3.39 4.30 -0.05
N ILE A 135 4.60 4.39 0.51
CA ILE A 135 5.06 3.45 1.55
C ILE A 135 4.49 3.87 2.92
N LEU A 136 3.17 3.76 3.02
CA LEU A 136 2.40 4.15 4.19
C LEU A 136 1.41 3.05 4.59
N SER A 137 0.98 3.04 5.84
CA SER A 137 0.15 1.99 6.42
C SER A 137 -1.34 2.07 6.10
N GLU A 138 -1.80 3.18 5.52
CA GLU A 138 -3.21 3.51 5.30
C GLU A 138 -3.92 2.49 4.43
N THR A 139 -3.30 2.08 3.34
CA THR A 139 -3.91 1.12 2.40
C THR A 139 -4.08 -0.28 3.00
N PRO A 140 -3.06 -0.94 3.59
CA PRO A 140 -3.25 -2.21 4.29
C PRO A 140 -4.21 -2.11 5.47
N PHE A 141 -4.21 -0.98 6.19
CA PHE A 141 -5.14 -0.74 7.28
C PHE A 141 -6.59 -0.65 6.79
N ALA A 142 -6.85 0.05 5.69
CA ALA A 142 -8.17 0.14 5.08
C ALA A 142 -8.73 -1.25 4.70
N VAL A 143 -7.89 -2.15 4.17
CA VAL A 143 -8.29 -3.54 3.88
C VAL A 143 -8.72 -4.25 5.16
N SER A 144 -7.91 -4.18 6.21
CA SER A 144 -8.19 -4.88 7.46
C SER A 144 -9.40 -4.33 8.22
N LEU A 145 -9.74 -3.04 8.02
CA LEU A 145 -10.88 -2.41 8.66
C LEU A 145 -12.22 -2.73 7.95
N THR A 146 -12.18 -3.03 6.65
CA THR A 146 -13.38 -3.25 5.83
C THR A 146 -13.72 -4.74 5.63
N LEU A 147 -12.87 -5.65 6.09
CA LEU A 147 -13.12 -7.10 6.12
C LEU A 147 -13.69 -7.56 7.44
#